data_fadaf9e1f50d4e0c555803557f1fb930
#
_entry.id   fadaf9e1f50d4e0c555803557f1fb930
#
_cell.length_a   1.000
_cell.length_b   1.000
_cell.length_c   1.000
_cell.angle_alpha   90.00
_cell.angle_beta   90.00
_cell.angle_gamma   90.00
#
_symmetry.space_group_name_H-M   'P 1'
#
loop_
_entity.id
_entity.type
_entity.pdbx_description
1 polymer ?
#
loop_
_entity_poly.entity_id
_entity_poly.type
_entity_poly.pdbx_seq_one_letter_code
_entity_poly.pdbx_strand_id
1 'polypeptide(L)'
;MLKISHISKTFNPGTVNEKKAIEDLSLELKQGDFAMIIGSNGAGKSTLFNAICGDFLTDTGSIELDNKDITFMPQHARARSIGRLYQDPMRGTAPGMTIEENLALAAGKGGWLSHTTRQEKERFREELKKLDIGLEERMSHPVGLLSGGQRQALTLLMATMNPPKLLLLDEHTA
;
A
#
# COMPACT_ATOMS: atom_id res chain seq x y z
N MET A 1 -14.83 -6.51 3.31
CA MET A 1 -14.59 -7.54 4.34
C MET A 1 -13.31 -8.29 3.98
N LEU A 2 -12.38 -8.46 4.92
CA LEU A 2 -11.18 -9.29 4.75
C LEU A 2 -11.37 -10.57 5.54
N LYS A 3 -11.12 -11.74 4.91
CA LYS A 3 -11.12 -13.03 5.59
C LYS A 3 -9.84 -13.76 5.24
N ILE A 4 -9.10 -14.15 6.26
CA ILE A 4 -7.89 -14.94 6.18
C ILE A 4 -8.18 -16.25 6.90
N SER A 5 -7.92 -17.38 6.25
CA SER A 5 -8.23 -18.70 6.78
C SER A 5 -7.00 -19.58 6.73
N HIS A 6 -6.49 -19.95 7.90
CA HIS A 6 -5.42 -20.93 8.10
C HIS A 6 -4.18 -20.72 7.24
N ILE A 7 -3.74 -19.45 7.05
CA ILE A 7 -2.55 -19.19 6.26
C ILE A 7 -1.28 -19.52 7.05
N SER A 8 -0.32 -20.11 6.34
CA SER A 8 1.04 -20.35 6.85
C SER A 8 2.07 -19.91 5.82
N LYS A 9 3.25 -19.47 6.31
CA LYS A 9 4.38 -19.11 5.45
C LYS A 9 5.71 -19.46 6.13
N THR A 10 6.49 -20.29 5.47
CA THR A 10 7.86 -20.62 5.85
C THR A 10 8.82 -20.12 4.77
N PHE A 11 9.80 -19.32 5.16
CA PHE A 11 10.87 -18.90 4.26
C PHE A 11 12.06 -19.88 4.36
N ASN A 12 12.71 -20.15 3.23
CA ASN A 12 13.86 -21.04 3.10
C ASN A 12 13.68 -22.42 3.76
N PRO A 13 12.58 -23.15 3.48
CA PRO A 13 12.31 -24.43 4.12
C PRO A 13 13.44 -25.43 3.87
N GLY A 14 13.77 -26.21 4.89
CA GLY A 14 14.83 -27.24 4.81
C GLY A 14 16.27 -26.70 4.83
N THR A 15 16.47 -25.42 5.09
CA THR A 15 17.80 -24.81 5.19
C THR A 15 18.12 -24.33 6.61
N VAL A 16 19.41 -24.03 6.90
CA VAL A 16 19.82 -23.41 8.18
C VAL A 16 19.14 -22.04 8.43
N ASN A 17 18.61 -21.39 7.40
CA ASN A 17 17.92 -20.10 7.49
C ASN A 17 16.40 -20.27 7.40
N GLU A 18 15.88 -21.45 7.70
CA GLU A 18 14.44 -21.67 7.74
C GLU A 18 13.78 -20.77 8.79
N LYS A 19 12.74 -20.08 8.37
CA LYS A 19 11.96 -19.21 9.25
C LYS A 19 10.47 -19.41 9.00
N LYS A 20 9.76 -19.96 9.97
CA LYS A 20 8.31 -19.95 10.02
C LYS A 20 7.85 -18.56 10.41
N ALA A 21 7.31 -17.82 9.47
CA ALA A 21 6.97 -16.42 9.63
C ALA A 21 5.49 -16.19 9.91
N ILE A 22 4.64 -17.10 9.46
CA ILE A 22 3.20 -17.16 9.77
C ILE A 22 2.88 -18.63 9.99
N GLU A 23 2.18 -18.94 11.09
CA GLU A 23 1.77 -20.29 11.44
C GLU A 23 0.27 -20.30 11.74
N ASP A 24 -0.51 -20.97 10.87
CA ASP A 24 -1.96 -21.21 11.00
C ASP A 24 -2.78 -19.96 11.41
N LEU A 25 -2.49 -18.81 10.78
CA LEU A 25 -3.16 -17.57 11.11
C LEU A 25 -4.52 -17.47 10.44
N SER A 26 -5.53 -17.17 11.24
CA SER A 26 -6.88 -16.83 10.77
C SER A 26 -7.32 -15.49 11.35
N LEU A 27 -7.95 -14.67 10.51
CA LEU A 27 -8.43 -13.32 10.86
C LEU A 27 -9.63 -12.97 10.02
N GLU A 28 -10.63 -12.37 10.63
CA GLU A 28 -11.80 -11.83 9.92
C GLU A 28 -12.04 -10.39 10.30
N LEU A 29 -12.14 -9.49 9.32
CA LEU A 29 -12.46 -8.08 9.48
C LEU A 29 -13.69 -7.74 8.64
N LYS A 30 -14.64 -7.03 9.23
CA LYS A 30 -15.83 -6.53 8.53
C LYS A 30 -15.56 -5.17 7.89
N GLN A 31 -16.47 -4.75 7.05
CA GLN A 31 -16.41 -3.39 6.49
C GLN A 31 -16.55 -2.36 7.61
N GLY A 32 -15.64 -1.39 7.62
CA GLY A 32 -15.59 -0.33 8.64
C GLY A 32 -14.81 -0.70 9.90
N ASP A 33 -14.34 -1.94 10.04
CA ASP A 33 -13.49 -2.30 11.17
C ASP A 33 -12.14 -1.60 11.10
N PHE A 34 -11.64 -1.22 12.27
CA PHE A 34 -10.27 -0.79 12.50
C PHE A 34 -9.56 -1.84 13.36
N ALA A 35 -8.50 -2.45 12.84
CA ALA A 35 -7.73 -3.46 13.55
C ALA A 35 -6.28 -3.03 13.75
N MET A 36 -5.74 -3.26 14.93
CA MET A 36 -4.35 -2.99 15.26
C MET A 36 -3.61 -4.30 15.51
N ILE A 37 -2.47 -4.47 14.83
CA ILE A 37 -1.59 -5.62 15.01
C ILE A 37 -0.42 -5.21 15.90
N ILE A 38 -0.35 -5.79 17.10
CA ILE A 38 0.69 -5.50 18.10
C ILE A 38 1.66 -6.68 18.17
N GLY A 39 2.93 -6.41 18.31
CA GLY A 39 3.97 -7.43 18.50
C GLY A 39 5.37 -6.83 18.39
N SER A 40 6.37 -7.55 18.89
CA SER A 40 7.78 -7.17 18.82
C SER A 40 8.31 -7.12 17.38
N ASN A 41 9.49 -6.54 17.18
CA ASN A 41 10.16 -6.59 15.90
C ASN A 41 10.47 -8.05 15.53
N GLY A 42 10.16 -8.44 14.29
CA GLY A 42 10.29 -9.82 13.84
C GLY A 42 9.09 -10.73 14.12
N ALA A 43 8.03 -10.27 14.80
CA ALA A 43 6.82 -11.05 15.10
C ALA A 43 5.93 -11.36 13.87
N GLY A 44 6.34 -11.02 12.66
CA GLY A 44 5.59 -11.36 11.45
C GLY A 44 4.57 -10.30 10.97
N LYS A 45 4.47 -9.13 11.64
CA LYS A 45 3.52 -8.07 11.26
C LYS A 45 3.64 -7.67 9.78
N SER A 46 4.82 -7.24 9.35
CA SER A 46 5.07 -6.86 7.94
C SER A 46 4.98 -8.08 7.00
N THR A 47 5.25 -9.30 7.50
CA THR A 47 5.05 -10.53 6.71
C THR A 47 3.58 -10.75 6.43
N LEU A 48 2.70 -10.52 7.40
CA LEU A 48 1.25 -10.61 7.19
C LEU A 48 0.78 -9.56 6.17
N PHE A 49 1.23 -8.31 6.27
CA PHE A 49 0.90 -7.27 5.29
C PHE A 49 1.40 -7.64 3.88
N ASN A 50 2.62 -8.17 3.78
CA ASN A 50 3.18 -8.66 2.51
C ASN A 50 2.35 -9.80 1.93
N ALA A 51 1.88 -10.76 2.76
CA ALA A 51 1.00 -11.85 2.33
C ALA A 51 -0.34 -11.31 1.79
N ILE A 52 -0.97 -10.34 2.49
CA ILE A 52 -2.23 -9.71 2.05
C ILE A 52 -2.02 -8.94 0.75
N CYS A 53 -0.91 -8.20 0.61
CA CYS A 53 -0.59 -7.45 -0.62
C CYS A 53 -0.20 -8.35 -1.80
N GLY A 54 0.21 -9.61 -1.55
CA GLY A 54 0.66 -10.54 -2.59
C GLY A 54 2.11 -10.35 -3.01
N ASP A 55 2.97 -9.83 -2.11
CA ASP A 55 4.41 -9.76 -2.32
C ASP A 55 5.03 -11.16 -2.42
N PHE A 56 4.36 -12.16 -1.85
CA PHE A 56 4.60 -13.59 -1.99
C PHE A 56 3.28 -14.36 -1.80
N LEU A 57 3.28 -15.63 -2.20
CA LEU A 57 2.15 -16.54 -1.94
C LEU A 57 2.33 -17.25 -0.60
N THR A 58 1.23 -17.46 0.12
CA THR A 58 1.19 -18.32 1.31
C THR A 58 1.40 -19.78 0.93
N ASP A 59 1.94 -20.57 1.85
CA ASP A 59 2.17 -22.01 1.61
C ASP A 59 0.87 -22.81 1.78
N THR A 60 0.00 -22.36 2.68
CA THR A 60 -1.34 -22.95 2.94
C THR A 60 -2.36 -21.84 3.19
N GLY A 61 -3.64 -22.24 3.23
CA GLY A 61 -4.75 -21.37 3.57
C GLY A 61 -5.24 -20.49 2.42
N SER A 62 -6.13 -19.54 2.74
CA SER A 62 -6.72 -18.64 1.75
C SER A 62 -6.88 -17.22 2.27
N ILE A 63 -6.91 -16.27 1.36
CA ILE A 63 -7.15 -14.84 1.61
C ILE A 63 -8.29 -14.38 0.71
N GLU A 64 -9.37 -13.91 1.31
CA GLU A 64 -10.52 -13.35 0.60
C GLU A 64 -10.68 -11.87 0.94
N LEU A 65 -10.91 -11.04 -0.07
CA LEU A 65 -11.26 -9.63 0.09
C LEU A 65 -12.57 -9.35 -0.62
N ASP A 66 -13.56 -8.90 0.15
CA ASP A 66 -14.89 -8.55 -0.35
C ASP A 66 -15.55 -9.71 -1.12
N ASN A 67 -15.53 -10.92 -0.50
CA ASN A 67 -16.01 -12.20 -1.04
C ASN A 67 -15.31 -12.68 -2.32
N LYS A 68 -14.17 -12.10 -2.63
CA LYS A 68 -13.32 -12.53 -3.75
C LYS A 68 -12.07 -13.18 -3.22
N ASP A 69 -11.81 -14.42 -3.63
CA ASP A 69 -10.53 -15.07 -3.37
C ASP A 69 -9.39 -14.35 -4.11
N ILE A 70 -8.41 -13.90 -3.33
CA ILE A 70 -7.23 -13.20 -3.82
C ILE A 70 -5.94 -13.99 -3.55
N THR A 71 -6.04 -15.22 -3.03
CA THR A 71 -4.91 -16.05 -2.57
C THR A 71 -3.79 -16.15 -3.62
N PHE A 72 -4.15 -16.38 -4.87
CA PHE A 72 -3.20 -16.51 -5.99
C PHE A 72 -3.18 -15.29 -6.91
N MET A 73 -3.86 -14.19 -6.52
CA MET A 73 -3.89 -12.98 -7.32
C MET A 73 -2.54 -12.24 -7.21
N PRO A 74 -1.93 -11.83 -8.33
CA PRO A 74 -0.66 -11.11 -8.30
C PRO A 74 -0.79 -9.72 -7.67
N GLN A 75 0.30 -9.22 -7.08
CA GLN A 75 0.38 -7.96 -6.34
C GLN A 75 -0.26 -6.77 -7.08
N HIS A 76 0.06 -6.58 -8.36
CA HIS A 76 -0.46 -5.46 -9.16
C HIS A 76 -1.99 -5.49 -9.33
N ALA A 77 -2.60 -6.67 -9.29
CA ALA A 77 -4.05 -6.81 -9.36
C ALA A 77 -4.71 -6.54 -8.00
N ARG A 78 -4.06 -6.94 -6.88
CA ARG A 78 -4.52 -6.64 -5.51
C ARG A 78 -4.40 -5.15 -5.20
N ALA A 79 -3.37 -4.46 -5.70
CA ALA A 79 -3.14 -3.03 -5.51
C ALA A 79 -4.30 -2.14 -6.00
N ARG A 80 -5.20 -2.65 -6.85
CA ARG A 80 -6.42 -1.94 -7.26
C ARG A 80 -7.47 -1.83 -6.14
N SER A 81 -7.37 -2.68 -5.13
CA SER A 81 -8.35 -2.77 -4.04
C SER A 81 -7.72 -2.61 -2.66
N ILE A 82 -6.41 -2.74 -2.55
CA ILE A 82 -5.65 -2.65 -1.31
C ILE A 82 -4.71 -1.45 -1.39
N GLY A 83 -4.95 -0.45 -0.55
CA GLY A 83 -4.01 0.64 -0.31
C GLY A 83 -2.98 0.22 0.73
N ARG A 84 -1.71 0.55 0.51
CA ARG A 84 -0.64 0.30 1.47
C ARG A 84 0.22 1.53 1.67
N LEU A 85 0.42 1.91 2.94
CA LEU A 85 1.46 2.84 3.33
C LEU A 85 2.62 2.06 3.92
N TYR A 86 3.82 2.32 3.37
CA TYR A 86 5.06 1.69 3.83
C TYR A 86 5.69 2.51 4.94
N GLN A 87 6.43 1.87 5.83
CA GLN A 87 7.24 2.54 6.84
C GLN A 87 8.23 3.52 6.20
N ASP A 88 8.86 3.15 5.08
CA ASP A 88 9.69 4.05 4.27
C ASP A 88 8.83 4.70 3.17
N PRO A 89 8.57 6.03 3.23
CA PRO A 89 7.78 6.72 2.21
C PRO A 89 8.39 6.69 0.81
N MET A 90 9.70 6.38 0.67
CA MET A 90 10.36 6.22 -0.62
C MET A 90 9.78 5.03 -1.41
N ARG A 91 9.34 3.99 -0.72
CA ARG A 91 8.79 2.78 -1.36
C ARG A 91 7.39 2.99 -1.95
N GLY A 92 6.68 4.02 -1.49
CA GLY A 92 5.34 4.37 -1.98
C GLY A 92 5.34 5.39 -3.12
N THR A 93 6.51 5.88 -3.56
CA THR A 93 6.63 6.92 -4.57
C THR A 93 7.66 6.57 -5.65
N ALA A 94 7.60 7.26 -6.78
CA ALA A 94 8.65 7.28 -7.81
C ALA A 94 9.48 8.58 -7.64
N PRO A 95 10.63 8.56 -6.93
CA PRO A 95 11.34 9.76 -6.51
C PRO A 95 11.85 10.63 -7.66
N GLY A 96 12.19 10.01 -8.80
CA GLY A 96 12.63 10.71 -10.01
C GLY A 96 11.50 11.37 -10.80
N MET A 97 10.25 11.07 -10.48
CA MET A 97 9.08 11.65 -11.13
C MET A 97 8.56 12.84 -10.32
N THR A 98 7.84 13.74 -10.99
CA THR A 98 7.20 14.89 -10.36
C THR A 98 6.03 14.48 -9.45
N ILE A 99 5.58 15.40 -8.60
CA ILE A 99 4.39 15.21 -7.77
C ILE A 99 3.17 14.91 -8.65
N GLU A 100 2.97 15.67 -9.74
CA GLU A 100 1.89 15.46 -10.69
C GLU A 100 1.92 14.05 -11.30
N GLU A 101 3.09 13.58 -11.74
CA GLU A 101 3.24 12.25 -12.32
C GLU A 101 2.98 11.15 -11.32
N ASN A 102 3.43 11.29 -10.08
CA ASN A 102 3.13 10.34 -9.00
C ASN A 102 1.62 10.26 -8.73
N LEU A 103 0.91 11.41 -8.69
CA LEU A 103 -0.54 11.45 -8.51
C LEU A 103 -1.27 10.83 -9.70
N ALA A 104 -0.80 11.04 -10.93
CA ALA A 104 -1.36 10.42 -12.13
C ALA A 104 -1.23 8.89 -12.11
N LEU A 105 -0.08 8.37 -11.66
CA LEU A 105 0.10 6.93 -11.45
C LEU A 105 -0.86 6.39 -10.39
N ALA A 106 -0.99 7.07 -9.25
CA ALA A 106 -1.90 6.67 -8.17
C ALA A 106 -3.37 6.70 -8.62
N ALA A 107 -3.73 7.64 -9.50
CA ALA A 107 -5.07 7.71 -10.11
C ALA A 107 -5.34 6.56 -11.11
N GLY A 108 -4.38 5.66 -11.34
CA GLY A 108 -4.53 4.52 -12.25
C GLY A 108 -4.27 4.85 -13.73
N LYS A 109 -3.65 5.99 -14.00
CA LYS A 109 -3.27 6.40 -15.35
C LYS A 109 -1.87 5.90 -15.70
N GLY A 110 -1.75 4.63 -15.98
CA GLY A 110 -0.49 3.96 -16.31
C GLY A 110 -0.26 3.71 -17.80
N GLY A 111 -0.64 4.61 -18.67
CA GLY A 111 -0.29 4.51 -20.10
C GLY A 111 0.89 5.41 -20.44
N TRP A 112 1.92 4.92 -21.13
CA TRP A 112 3.10 5.68 -21.59
C TRP A 112 2.75 6.99 -22.31
N LEU A 113 1.53 7.13 -22.87
CA LEU A 113 1.08 8.30 -23.62
C LEU A 113 -0.03 9.10 -22.92
N SER A 114 -0.39 8.79 -21.69
CA SER A 114 -1.44 9.51 -21.00
C SER A 114 -0.90 10.82 -20.40
N HIS A 115 -1.07 11.91 -21.12
CA HIS A 115 -0.82 13.24 -20.58
C HIS A 115 -1.93 13.58 -19.58
N THR A 116 -1.53 14.15 -18.44
CA THR A 116 -2.49 14.67 -17.46
C THR A 116 -3.25 15.84 -18.09
N THR A 117 -4.57 15.75 -18.14
CA THR A 117 -5.42 16.81 -18.65
C THR A 117 -5.42 18.02 -17.73
N ARG A 118 -5.81 19.21 -18.20
CA ARG A 118 -5.93 20.42 -17.39
C ARG A 118 -6.89 20.22 -16.22
N GLN A 119 -7.99 19.53 -16.45
CA GLN A 119 -8.99 19.24 -15.39
C GLN A 119 -8.43 18.33 -14.29
N GLU A 120 -7.61 17.36 -14.66
CA GLU A 120 -6.95 16.47 -13.70
C GLU A 120 -5.89 17.19 -12.88
N LYS A 121 -5.11 18.05 -13.51
CA LYS A 121 -4.14 18.89 -12.81
C LYS A 121 -4.82 19.75 -11.76
N GLU A 122 -5.96 20.34 -12.09
CA GLU A 122 -6.73 21.14 -11.14
C GLU A 122 -7.28 20.27 -10.00
N ARG A 123 -7.82 19.08 -10.30
CA ARG A 123 -8.23 18.12 -9.28
C ARG A 123 -7.06 17.75 -8.35
N PHE A 124 -5.88 17.45 -8.89
CA PHE A 124 -4.70 17.12 -8.08
C PHE A 124 -4.30 18.30 -7.20
N ARG A 125 -4.34 19.52 -7.72
CA ARG A 125 -4.06 20.74 -6.95
C ARG A 125 -5.02 20.90 -5.77
N GLU A 126 -6.31 20.71 -5.99
CA GLU A 126 -7.32 20.78 -4.93
C GLU A 126 -7.12 19.69 -3.85
N GLU A 127 -6.75 18.47 -4.25
CA GLU A 127 -6.45 17.41 -3.29
C GLU A 127 -5.18 17.74 -2.48
N LEU A 128 -4.13 18.28 -3.11
CA LEU A 128 -2.90 18.70 -2.43
C LEU A 128 -3.14 19.86 -1.45
N LYS A 129 -3.98 20.82 -1.80
CA LYS A 129 -4.36 21.94 -0.91
C LYS A 129 -4.92 21.47 0.43
N LYS A 130 -5.65 20.35 0.45
CA LYS A 130 -6.22 19.77 1.68
C LYS A 130 -5.14 19.34 2.69
N LEU A 131 -3.91 19.11 2.23
CA LEU A 131 -2.79 18.74 3.09
C LEU A 131 -2.18 19.96 3.82
N ASP A 132 -2.42 21.19 3.32
CA ASP A 132 -1.92 22.46 3.89
C ASP A 132 -0.40 22.50 4.13
N ILE A 133 0.38 21.97 3.16
CA ILE A 133 1.85 21.87 3.23
C ILE A 133 2.55 22.47 2.00
N GLY A 134 1.84 23.20 1.15
CA GLY A 134 2.36 23.95 -0.01
C GLY A 134 2.81 23.07 -1.19
N LEU A 135 2.33 21.84 -1.31
CA LEU A 135 2.67 20.94 -2.44
C LEU A 135 1.91 21.29 -3.72
N GLU A 136 0.78 21.95 -3.62
CA GLU A 136 -0.05 22.41 -4.75
C GLU A 136 0.66 23.39 -5.68
N GLU A 137 1.63 24.15 -5.14
CA GLU A 137 2.45 25.09 -5.92
C GLU A 137 3.70 24.41 -6.50
N ARG A 138 3.98 23.17 -6.11
CA ARG A 138 5.22 22.45 -6.44
C ARG A 138 4.97 21.19 -7.25
N MET A 139 3.84 21.08 -7.95
CA MET A 139 3.42 19.86 -8.66
C MET A 139 4.43 19.39 -9.72
N SER A 140 5.21 20.31 -10.29
CA SER A 140 6.26 19.99 -11.28
C SER A 140 7.62 19.60 -10.66
N HIS A 141 7.75 19.64 -9.31
CA HIS A 141 9.00 19.27 -8.65
C HIS A 141 9.10 17.75 -8.46
N PRO A 142 10.30 17.18 -8.59
CA PRO A 142 10.54 15.76 -8.29
C PRO A 142 10.23 15.43 -6.82
N VAL A 143 9.57 14.29 -6.60
CA VAL A 143 9.21 13.82 -5.25
C VAL A 143 10.44 13.55 -4.38
N GLY A 144 11.57 13.19 -5.00
CA GLY A 144 12.84 13.00 -4.30
C GLY A 144 13.34 14.22 -3.53
N LEU A 145 12.91 15.45 -3.90
CA LEU A 145 13.28 16.70 -3.25
C LEU A 145 12.38 17.08 -2.06
N LEU A 146 11.34 16.29 -1.79
CA LEU A 146 10.42 16.53 -0.67
C LEU A 146 11.06 16.13 0.66
N SER A 147 10.70 16.83 1.74
CA SER A 147 11.01 16.39 3.10
C SER A 147 10.32 15.06 3.42
N GLY A 148 10.78 14.35 4.46
CA GLY A 148 10.15 13.07 4.90
C GLY A 148 8.66 13.24 5.17
N GLY A 149 8.25 14.27 5.94
CA GLY A 149 6.85 14.53 6.24
C GLY A 149 6.01 14.89 5.02
N GLN A 150 6.54 15.73 4.10
CA GLN A 150 5.86 16.04 2.84
C GLN A 150 5.64 14.80 1.98
N ARG A 151 6.64 13.92 1.91
CA ARG A 151 6.54 12.69 1.14
C ARG A 151 5.55 11.72 1.78
N GLN A 152 5.53 11.63 3.12
CA GLN A 152 4.58 10.82 3.85
C GLN A 152 3.13 11.29 3.62
N ALA A 153 2.89 12.61 3.68
CA ALA A 153 1.58 13.18 3.38
C ALA A 153 1.15 12.92 1.92
N LEU A 154 2.08 13.04 0.97
CA LEU A 154 1.83 12.71 -0.44
C LEU A 154 1.49 11.23 -0.62
N THR A 155 2.23 10.30 0.02
CA THR A 155 1.93 8.86 -0.06
C THR A 155 0.57 8.53 0.53
N LEU A 156 0.17 9.17 1.63
CA LEU A 156 -1.16 9.00 2.21
C LEU A 156 -2.24 9.47 1.23
N LEU A 157 -2.07 10.65 0.64
CA LEU A 157 -2.99 11.15 -0.37
C LEU A 157 -3.10 10.17 -1.54
N MET A 158 -1.98 9.73 -2.09
CA MET A 158 -1.94 8.76 -3.20
C MET A 158 -2.68 7.46 -2.87
N ALA A 159 -2.51 6.92 -1.67
CA ALA A 159 -3.17 5.69 -1.22
C ALA A 159 -4.69 5.84 -1.01
N THR A 160 -5.18 7.07 -0.84
CA THR A 160 -6.59 7.37 -0.55
C THR A 160 -7.33 8.07 -1.68
N MET A 161 -6.65 8.52 -2.75
CA MET A 161 -7.27 9.16 -3.93
C MET A 161 -8.34 8.29 -4.61
N ASN A 162 -8.06 6.99 -4.68
CA ASN A 162 -9.05 5.98 -5.06
C ASN A 162 -9.34 5.16 -3.81
N PRO A 163 -10.50 5.32 -3.17
CA PRO A 163 -10.79 4.67 -1.90
C PRO A 163 -10.56 3.16 -1.97
N PRO A 164 -9.56 2.62 -1.27
CA PRO A 164 -9.28 1.19 -1.27
C PRO A 164 -10.34 0.45 -0.43
N LYS A 165 -10.57 -0.83 -0.73
CA LYS A 165 -11.43 -1.69 0.10
C LYS A 165 -10.75 -2.06 1.44
N LEU A 166 -9.44 -2.09 1.45
CA LEU A 166 -8.59 -2.32 2.62
C LEU A 166 -7.41 -1.36 2.58
N LEU A 167 -7.15 -0.67 3.70
CA LEU A 167 -5.96 0.16 3.86
C LEU A 167 -5.05 -0.46 4.93
N LEU A 168 -3.80 -0.72 4.56
CA LEU A 168 -2.76 -1.26 5.44
C LEU A 168 -1.76 -0.15 5.79
N LEU A 169 -1.58 0.09 7.09
CA LEU A 169 -0.69 1.11 7.63
C LEU A 169 0.46 0.42 8.37
N ASP A 170 1.67 0.44 7.80
CA ASP A 170 2.85 -0.22 8.39
C ASP A 170 3.69 0.83 9.14
N GLU A 171 3.67 0.77 10.48
CA GLU A 171 4.45 1.63 11.42
C GLU A 171 4.47 3.14 11.09
N HIS A 172 3.32 3.79 11.08
CA HIS A 172 3.20 5.23 10.77
C HIS A 172 3.40 6.16 11.97
N THR A 173 3.86 5.64 13.10
CA THR A 173 4.16 6.42 14.30
C THR A 173 5.67 6.56 14.43
N ALA A 174 6.22 7.64 13.94
CA ALA A 174 7.51 8.16 14.34
C ALA A 174 7.28 9.53 14.97
#